data_b0741e64dba28faa236800549a5b63ba
#
_entry.id   b0741e64dba28faa236800549a5b63ba
#
_cell.length_a   1.000
_cell.length_b   1.000
_cell.length_c   1.000
_cell.angle_alpha   90.00
_cell.angle_beta   90.00
_cell.angle_gamma   90.00
#
_symmetry.space_group_name_H-M   'P 1'
#
loop_
_entity.id
_entity.type
_entity.pdbx_description
1 polymer ?
#
loop_
_entity_poly.entity_id
_entity_poly.type
_entity_poly.pdbx_seq_one_letter_code
_entity_poly.pdbx_strand_id
1 'polypeptide(L)'
;SGSFLDPTEVPLDFANDVMSDMADMGIEKVLVESLPEFVHPKHFNYSNSPKIEIAIGLESSNPVVLDKSVNKRLRWPHFVKVCKTAHENGAEVKAYVLLKPPYLGERDAIEDAVQSATDAAPYVDKISINPVNVQKNTVVEKLWFRNEWTAPWLWSVVEVLERCKDLPAKVYS
;
A
#
# COMPACT_ATOMS: atom_id res chain seq x y z
N SER A 1 3.60 1.81 -13.45
CA SER A 1 2.60 1.61 -12.40
C SER A 1 1.65 2.80 -12.44
N GLY A 2 0.39 2.55 -12.68
CA GLY A 2 -0.64 3.56 -12.74
C GLY A 2 -1.59 3.47 -11.54
N SER A 3 -2.64 4.26 -11.58
CA SER A 3 -3.71 4.25 -10.59
C SER A 3 -5.01 3.84 -11.29
N PHE A 4 -5.58 2.71 -10.91
CA PHE A 4 -6.81 2.23 -11.54
C PHE A 4 -7.98 3.22 -11.40
N LEU A 5 -8.00 4.01 -10.31
CA LEU A 5 -9.05 5.00 -10.07
C LEU A 5 -8.73 6.40 -10.63
N ASP A 6 -7.60 6.57 -11.31
CA ASP A 6 -7.29 7.81 -12.03
C ASP A 6 -8.06 7.85 -13.37
N PRO A 7 -9.04 8.75 -13.54
CA PRO A 7 -9.85 8.80 -14.76
C PRO A 7 -9.05 9.23 -16.01
N THR A 8 -7.83 9.75 -15.81
CA THR A 8 -6.93 10.09 -16.93
C THR A 8 -6.16 8.88 -17.46
N GLU A 9 -5.93 7.87 -16.59
CA GLU A 9 -5.30 6.60 -16.96
C GLU A 9 -6.35 5.54 -17.33
N VAL A 10 -7.43 5.46 -16.54
CA VAL A 10 -8.54 4.49 -16.72
C VAL A 10 -9.86 5.25 -16.76
N PRO A 11 -10.42 5.54 -17.94
CA PRO A 11 -11.73 6.17 -18.07
C PRO A 11 -12.83 5.39 -17.34
N LEU A 12 -13.78 6.10 -16.72
CA LEU A 12 -14.83 5.49 -15.89
C LEU A 12 -15.67 4.45 -16.65
N ASP A 13 -15.99 4.71 -17.90
CA ASP A 13 -16.78 3.78 -18.73
C ASP A 13 -15.99 2.49 -18.95
N PHE A 14 -14.71 2.60 -19.25
CA PHE A 14 -13.84 1.42 -19.39
C PHE A 14 -13.69 0.65 -18.07
N ALA A 15 -13.58 1.36 -16.94
CA ALA A 15 -13.54 0.71 -15.62
C ALA A 15 -14.85 -0.04 -15.32
N ASN A 16 -16.01 0.52 -15.69
CA ASN A 16 -17.32 -0.14 -15.57
C ASN A 16 -17.38 -1.43 -16.40
N ASP A 17 -16.95 -1.36 -17.65
CA ASP A 17 -16.95 -2.53 -18.56
C ASP A 17 -16.06 -3.64 -17.99
N VAL A 18 -14.83 -3.30 -17.58
CA VAL A 18 -13.89 -4.27 -16.98
C VAL A 18 -14.46 -4.91 -15.71
N MET A 19 -15.08 -4.13 -14.83
CA MET A 19 -15.67 -4.67 -13.59
C MET A 19 -16.86 -5.59 -13.91
N SER A 20 -17.70 -5.22 -14.88
CA SER A 20 -18.83 -6.04 -15.31
C SER A 20 -18.36 -7.35 -15.94
N ASP A 21 -17.38 -7.31 -16.83
CA ASP A 21 -16.81 -8.52 -17.45
C ASP A 21 -16.22 -9.47 -16.40
N MET A 22 -15.50 -8.93 -15.40
CA MET A 22 -14.96 -9.73 -14.30
C MET A 22 -16.07 -10.39 -13.47
N ALA A 23 -17.16 -9.68 -13.19
CA ALA A 23 -18.31 -10.25 -12.47
C ALA A 23 -19.00 -11.34 -13.28
N ASP A 24 -19.19 -11.12 -14.59
CA ASP A 24 -19.81 -12.12 -15.51
C ASP A 24 -18.93 -13.37 -15.67
N MET A 25 -17.61 -13.24 -15.53
CA MET A 25 -16.66 -14.37 -15.46
C MET A 25 -16.68 -15.11 -14.11
N GLY A 26 -17.49 -14.66 -13.14
CA GLY A 26 -17.58 -15.27 -11.82
C GLY A 26 -16.44 -14.92 -10.87
N ILE A 27 -15.70 -13.84 -11.12
CA ILE A 27 -14.67 -13.35 -10.21
C ILE A 27 -15.36 -12.71 -9.00
N GLU A 28 -15.08 -13.25 -7.82
CA GLU A 28 -15.73 -12.77 -6.57
C GLU A 28 -15.08 -11.52 -5.98
N LYS A 29 -13.78 -11.35 -6.18
CA LYS A 29 -13.01 -10.21 -5.64
C LYS A 29 -11.91 -9.77 -6.60
N VAL A 30 -11.76 -8.46 -6.71
CA VAL A 30 -10.69 -7.82 -7.48
C VAL A 30 -9.88 -6.89 -6.59
N LEU A 31 -8.55 -6.95 -6.73
CA LEU A 31 -7.64 -6.00 -6.11
C LEU A 31 -7.27 -4.94 -7.14
N VAL A 32 -7.46 -3.68 -6.78
CA VAL A 32 -7.05 -2.52 -7.58
C VAL A 32 -6.06 -1.66 -6.80
N GLU A 33 -5.00 -1.23 -7.45
CA GLU A 33 -4.05 -0.29 -6.87
C GLU A 33 -4.45 1.14 -7.23
N SER A 34 -4.41 2.03 -6.25
CA SER A 34 -4.71 3.43 -6.48
C SER A 34 -3.93 4.36 -5.57
N LEU A 35 -3.62 5.53 -6.11
CA LEU A 35 -3.17 6.64 -5.28
C LEU A 35 -4.32 7.16 -4.41
N PRO A 36 -4.05 7.57 -3.17
CA PRO A 36 -5.06 8.03 -2.21
C PRO A 36 -5.98 9.15 -2.74
N GLU A 37 -5.43 10.06 -3.56
CA GLU A 37 -6.15 11.20 -4.12
C GLU A 37 -7.27 10.82 -5.10
N PHE A 38 -7.23 9.61 -5.66
CA PHE A 38 -8.26 9.12 -6.59
C PHE A 38 -9.35 8.27 -5.93
N VAL A 39 -9.25 8.00 -4.63
CA VAL A 39 -10.26 7.22 -3.91
C VAL A 39 -11.44 8.10 -3.54
N HIS A 40 -12.52 8.03 -4.32
CA HIS A 40 -13.76 8.78 -4.12
C HIS A 40 -14.97 7.85 -4.16
N PRO A 41 -16.09 8.18 -3.48
CA PRO A 41 -17.29 7.33 -3.46
C PRO A 41 -17.81 6.93 -4.85
N LYS A 42 -17.71 7.81 -5.86
CA LYS A 42 -18.13 7.53 -7.24
C LYS A 42 -17.43 6.33 -7.88
N HIS A 43 -16.21 5.98 -7.43
CA HIS A 43 -15.41 4.88 -7.97
C HIS A 43 -15.80 3.50 -7.39
N PHE A 44 -16.84 3.44 -6.57
CA PHE A 44 -17.39 2.19 -6.03
C PHE A 44 -18.82 1.89 -6.53
N ASN A 45 -19.40 2.79 -7.33
CA ASN A 45 -20.76 2.68 -7.87
C ASN A 45 -20.77 1.98 -9.24
N TYR A 46 -20.19 0.80 -9.32
CA TYR A 46 -20.31 -0.04 -10.51
C TYR A 46 -21.66 -0.76 -10.53
N SER A 47 -22.30 -0.84 -11.70
CA SER A 47 -23.61 -1.49 -11.85
C SER A 47 -23.56 -3.00 -11.62
N ASN A 48 -22.44 -3.62 -11.95
CA ASN A 48 -22.10 -5.02 -11.71
C ASN A 48 -20.59 -5.09 -11.45
N SER A 49 -20.17 -5.60 -10.30
CA SER A 49 -18.75 -5.73 -10.00
C SER A 49 -18.48 -6.80 -8.95
N PRO A 50 -17.29 -7.41 -9.00
CA PRO A 50 -16.76 -8.16 -7.88
C PRO A 50 -16.59 -7.27 -6.64
N LYS A 51 -16.41 -7.89 -5.48
CA LYS A 51 -15.99 -7.15 -4.29
C LYS A 51 -14.64 -6.48 -4.54
N ILE A 52 -14.53 -5.20 -4.23
CA ILE A 52 -13.32 -4.43 -4.46
C ILE A 52 -12.42 -4.47 -3.22
N GLU A 53 -11.14 -4.76 -3.43
CA GLU A 53 -10.07 -4.53 -2.46
C GLU A 53 -9.17 -3.43 -3.02
N ILE A 54 -9.04 -2.30 -2.31
CA ILE A 54 -8.14 -1.22 -2.72
C ILE A 54 -6.81 -1.36 -2.02
N ALA A 55 -5.73 -1.43 -2.81
CA ALA A 55 -4.38 -1.37 -2.31
C ALA A 55 -3.84 0.06 -2.37
N ILE A 56 -3.38 0.56 -1.23
CA ILE A 56 -2.86 1.91 -1.04
C ILE A 56 -1.44 1.84 -0.51
N GLY A 57 -0.53 2.51 -1.18
CA GLY A 57 0.82 2.70 -0.68
C GLY A 57 0.83 3.67 0.51
N LEU A 58 0.84 3.16 1.73
CA LEU A 58 1.15 3.96 2.92
C LEU A 58 2.65 4.23 3.00
N GLU A 59 3.45 3.20 2.74
CA GLU A 59 4.91 3.11 2.80
C GLU A 59 5.46 3.21 4.23
N SER A 60 5.11 4.26 4.97
CA SER A 60 5.43 4.48 6.37
C SER A 60 4.38 5.42 7.00
N SER A 61 4.09 5.26 8.29
CA SER A 61 3.30 6.22 9.06
C SER A 61 4.13 7.40 9.56
N ASN A 62 5.46 7.28 9.52
CA ASN A 62 6.39 8.29 9.96
C ASN A 62 6.56 9.39 8.88
N PRO A 63 6.14 10.64 9.16
CA PRO A 63 6.21 11.71 8.17
C PRO A 63 7.63 12.07 7.74
N VAL A 64 8.63 11.83 8.59
CA VAL A 64 10.04 12.08 8.24
C VAL A 64 10.52 11.02 7.24
N VAL A 65 10.18 9.75 7.45
CA VAL A 65 10.50 8.67 6.52
C VAL A 65 9.80 8.90 5.17
N LEU A 66 8.52 9.26 5.20
CA LEU A 66 7.78 9.60 3.96
C LEU A 66 8.43 10.74 3.18
N ASP A 67 8.84 11.80 3.86
CA ASP A 67 9.42 12.99 3.21
C ASP A 67 10.87 12.73 2.75
N LYS A 68 11.74 12.22 3.63
CA LYS A 68 13.19 12.15 3.40
C LYS A 68 13.64 10.88 2.68
N SER A 69 12.96 9.79 2.90
CA SER A 69 13.35 8.46 2.42
C SER A 69 12.54 8.03 1.19
N VAL A 70 11.22 8.19 1.24
CA VAL A 70 10.30 7.77 0.17
C VAL A 70 9.98 8.89 -0.81
N ASN A 71 10.10 10.15 -0.40
CA ASN A 71 9.68 11.34 -1.15
C ASN A 71 8.18 11.29 -1.53
N LYS A 72 7.34 10.91 -0.57
CA LYS A 72 5.89 10.78 -0.74
C LYS A 72 5.14 11.80 0.12
N ARG A 73 4.22 12.55 -0.51
CA ARG A 73 3.45 13.62 0.18
C ARG A 73 2.15 13.12 0.83
N LEU A 74 2.05 11.83 1.14
CA LEU A 74 0.89 11.31 1.85
C LEU A 74 0.89 11.82 3.31
N ARG A 75 -0.28 12.33 3.75
CA ARG A 75 -0.48 12.77 5.14
C ARG A 75 -1.36 11.76 5.85
N TRP A 76 -1.03 11.43 7.10
CA TRP A 76 -1.76 10.47 7.91
C TRP A 76 -3.29 10.69 7.95
N PRO A 77 -3.81 11.92 8.23
CA PRO A 77 -5.26 12.15 8.21
C PRO A 77 -5.91 11.87 6.86
N HIS A 78 -5.18 12.08 5.77
CA HIS A 78 -5.67 11.77 4.42
C HIS A 78 -5.74 10.25 4.20
N PHE A 79 -4.72 9.50 4.61
CA PHE A 79 -4.75 8.03 4.56
C PHE A 79 -5.96 7.48 5.32
N VAL A 80 -6.16 7.90 6.58
CA VAL A 80 -7.30 7.47 7.40
C VAL A 80 -8.64 7.81 6.74
N LYS A 81 -8.77 9.01 6.18
CA LYS A 81 -9.99 9.43 5.44
C LYS A 81 -10.26 8.51 4.26
N VAL A 82 -9.24 8.19 3.49
CA VAL A 82 -9.36 7.32 2.31
C VAL A 82 -9.80 5.91 2.70
N CYS A 83 -9.20 5.32 3.76
CA CYS A 83 -9.62 4.02 4.27
C CYS A 83 -11.09 4.02 4.69
N LYS A 84 -11.53 5.04 5.42
CA LYS A 84 -12.94 5.20 5.80
C LYS A 84 -13.86 5.30 4.59
N THR A 85 -13.50 6.11 3.60
CA THR A 85 -14.27 6.24 2.36
C THR A 85 -14.41 4.90 1.65
N ALA A 86 -13.35 4.10 1.56
CA ALA A 86 -13.40 2.77 0.96
C ALA A 86 -14.36 1.84 1.73
N HIS A 87 -14.23 1.75 3.05
CA HIS A 87 -15.10 0.92 3.89
C HIS A 87 -16.56 1.34 3.86
N GLU A 88 -16.86 2.65 3.90
CA GLU A 88 -18.22 3.20 3.79
C GLU A 88 -18.89 2.81 2.46
N ASN A 89 -18.10 2.50 1.44
CA ASN A 89 -18.56 2.05 0.12
C ASN A 89 -18.39 0.53 -0.10
N GLY A 90 -18.16 -0.25 0.96
CA GLY A 90 -18.14 -1.72 0.93
C GLY A 90 -16.85 -2.35 0.40
N ALA A 91 -15.80 -1.56 0.14
CA ALA A 91 -14.51 -2.07 -0.28
C ALA A 91 -13.64 -2.50 0.91
N GLU A 92 -12.78 -3.49 0.70
CA GLU A 92 -11.68 -3.80 1.61
C GLU A 92 -10.48 -2.90 1.31
N VAL A 93 -9.66 -2.65 2.32
CA VAL A 93 -8.44 -1.85 2.19
C VAL A 93 -7.21 -2.68 2.51
N LYS A 94 -6.22 -2.63 1.62
CA LYS A 94 -4.88 -3.18 1.80
C LYS A 94 -3.87 -2.05 1.83
N ALA A 95 -3.06 -1.97 2.89
CA ALA A 95 -1.94 -1.03 2.96
C ALA A 95 -0.63 -1.71 2.56
N TYR A 96 0.17 -1.02 1.75
CA TYR A 96 1.57 -1.37 1.55
C TYR A 96 2.46 -0.60 2.52
N VAL A 97 3.33 -1.29 3.23
CA VAL A 97 4.33 -0.74 4.15
C VAL A 97 5.71 -1.19 3.68
N LEU A 98 6.62 -0.25 3.49
CA LEU A 98 7.99 -0.57 3.09
C LEU A 98 8.82 -1.05 4.30
N LEU A 99 9.62 -2.09 4.07
CA LEU A 99 10.68 -2.45 5.00
C LEU A 99 12.02 -1.97 4.44
N LYS A 100 12.70 -1.14 5.20
CA LYS A 100 14.00 -0.56 4.89
C LYS A 100 14.03 0.31 3.63
N PRO A 101 13.21 1.36 3.57
CA PRO A 101 13.40 2.39 2.55
C PRO A 101 14.81 3.03 2.67
N PRO A 102 15.29 3.74 1.63
CA PRO A 102 16.65 4.32 1.64
C PRO A 102 16.90 5.18 2.90
N TYR A 103 18.14 5.22 3.31
CA TYR A 103 18.68 5.98 4.47
C TYR A 103 18.31 5.44 5.86
N LEU A 104 17.55 4.36 5.99
CA LEU A 104 17.29 3.69 7.25
C LEU A 104 18.30 2.53 7.46
N GLY A 105 18.84 2.45 8.68
CA GLY A 105 19.54 1.27 9.16
C GLY A 105 18.56 0.11 9.40
N GLU A 106 19.09 -1.12 9.53
CA GLU A 106 18.24 -2.32 9.66
C GLU A 106 17.29 -2.24 10.85
N ARG A 107 17.82 -1.83 12.03
CA ARG A 107 17.04 -1.71 13.25
C ARG A 107 15.92 -0.66 13.12
N ASP A 108 16.27 0.53 12.64
CA ASP A 108 15.31 1.63 12.51
C ASP A 108 14.23 1.30 11.46
N ALA A 109 14.61 0.53 10.43
CA ALA A 109 13.67 0.04 9.42
C ALA A 109 12.66 -0.96 9.98
N ILE A 110 13.09 -1.86 10.86
CA ILE A 110 12.19 -2.80 11.57
C ILE A 110 11.22 -2.00 12.46
N GLU A 111 11.73 -1.06 13.26
CA GLU A 111 10.89 -0.24 14.13
C GLU A 111 9.88 0.59 13.35
N ASP A 112 10.29 1.23 12.23
CA ASP A 112 9.42 2.01 11.36
C ASP A 112 8.31 1.14 10.73
N ALA A 113 8.66 -0.05 10.23
CA ALA A 113 7.69 -0.97 9.62
C ALA A 113 6.67 -1.50 10.64
N VAL A 114 7.13 -1.89 11.83
CA VAL A 114 6.24 -2.35 12.93
C VAL A 114 5.33 -1.22 13.40
N GLN A 115 5.87 -0.01 13.59
CA GLN A 115 5.06 1.14 14.00
C GLN A 115 4.03 1.48 12.91
N SER A 116 4.44 1.50 11.65
CA SER A 116 3.55 1.80 10.53
C SER A 116 2.43 0.77 10.38
N ALA A 117 2.74 -0.51 10.56
CA ALA A 117 1.73 -1.57 10.57
C ALA A 117 0.76 -1.42 11.76
N THR A 118 1.29 -1.12 12.94
CA THR A 118 0.48 -0.91 14.16
C THR A 118 -0.47 0.28 14.00
N ASP A 119 0.01 1.39 13.48
CA ASP A 119 -0.79 2.59 13.25
C ASP A 119 -1.88 2.35 12.19
N ALA A 120 -1.57 1.59 11.13
CA ALA A 120 -2.49 1.32 10.03
C ALA A 120 -3.56 0.27 10.38
N ALA A 121 -3.24 -0.72 11.21
CA ALA A 121 -4.08 -1.88 11.48
C ALA A 121 -5.55 -1.57 11.89
N PRO A 122 -5.86 -0.50 12.64
CA PRO A 122 -7.26 -0.15 12.94
C PRO A 122 -8.09 0.36 11.74
N TYR A 123 -7.44 0.66 10.62
CA TYR A 123 -8.05 1.34 9.46
C TYR A 123 -8.06 0.49 8.20
N VAL A 124 -7.42 -0.68 8.20
CA VAL A 124 -7.26 -1.52 7.02
C VAL A 124 -7.56 -2.99 7.33
N ASP A 125 -7.91 -3.76 6.31
CA ASP A 125 -8.17 -5.20 6.46
C ASP A 125 -6.88 -6.01 6.33
N LYS A 126 -5.95 -5.51 5.52
CA LYS A 126 -4.68 -6.20 5.23
C LYS A 126 -3.51 -5.23 5.18
N ILE A 127 -2.35 -5.74 5.58
CA ILE A 127 -1.07 -5.03 5.48
C ILE A 127 -0.07 -5.93 4.80
N SER A 128 0.53 -5.45 3.71
CA SER A 128 1.64 -6.12 3.05
C SER A 128 2.94 -5.42 3.39
N ILE A 129 3.84 -6.13 4.06
CA ILE A 129 5.20 -5.66 4.33
C ILE A 129 6.04 -5.92 3.09
N ASN A 130 6.52 -4.87 2.46
CA ASN A 130 7.24 -4.91 1.20
C ASN A 130 8.73 -4.60 1.42
N PRO A 131 9.61 -5.61 1.47
CA PRO A 131 11.05 -5.40 1.55
C PRO A 131 11.53 -4.63 0.32
N VAL A 132 12.24 -3.52 0.55
CA VAL A 132 12.79 -2.72 -0.55
C VAL A 132 13.90 -3.49 -1.25
N ASN A 133 13.82 -3.58 -2.56
CA ASN A 133 14.83 -4.21 -3.40
C ASN A 133 15.53 -3.20 -4.31
N VAL A 134 16.67 -3.60 -4.87
CA VAL A 134 17.44 -2.76 -5.79
C VAL A 134 16.79 -2.80 -7.18
N GLN A 135 16.29 -1.65 -7.64
CA GLN A 135 15.76 -1.50 -8.98
C GLN A 135 16.57 -0.48 -9.77
N LYS A 136 16.71 -0.71 -11.09
CA LYS A 136 17.46 0.18 -11.99
C LYS A 136 16.92 1.62 -11.97
N ASN A 137 17.82 2.57 -12.08
CA ASN A 137 17.53 4.00 -12.15
C ASN A 137 16.90 4.61 -10.89
N THR A 138 17.08 3.94 -9.74
CA THR A 138 16.59 4.42 -8.45
C THR A 138 17.70 5.00 -7.57
N VAL A 139 17.31 5.72 -6.52
CA VAL A 139 18.25 6.16 -5.47
C VAL A 139 18.86 4.96 -4.76
N VAL A 140 18.05 3.90 -4.53
CA VAL A 140 18.50 2.66 -3.87
C VAL A 140 19.62 2.00 -4.66
N GLU A 141 19.52 1.93 -5.99
CA GLU A 141 20.60 1.40 -6.83
C GLU A 141 21.91 2.17 -6.65
N LYS A 142 21.84 3.51 -6.64
CA LYS A 142 23.03 4.36 -6.44
C LYS A 142 23.69 4.14 -5.07
N LEU A 143 22.86 4.05 -4.02
CA LEU A 143 23.34 3.80 -2.66
C LEU A 143 23.94 2.39 -2.54
N TRP A 144 23.33 1.40 -3.18
CA TRP A 144 23.82 0.03 -3.19
C TRP A 144 25.20 -0.09 -3.88
N PHE A 145 25.37 0.52 -5.05
CA PHE A 145 26.67 0.55 -5.74
C PHE A 145 27.78 1.26 -4.94
N ARG A 146 27.42 2.17 -4.04
CA ARG A 146 28.36 2.86 -3.14
C ARG A 146 28.59 2.14 -1.82
N ASN A 147 27.95 0.99 -1.59
CA ASN A 147 27.93 0.28 -0.31
C ASN A 147 27.37 1.13 0.85
N GLU A 148 26.51 2.10 0.56
CA GLU A 148 25.86 2.97 1.53
C GLU A 148 24.49 2.44 1.97
N TRP A 149 23.97 1.42 1.30
CA TRP A 149 22.70 0.75 1.61
C TRP A 149 22.74 -0.71 1.14
N THR A 150 22.06 -1.58 1.88
CA THR A 150 21.83 -2.99 1.54
C THR A 150 20.36 -3.33 1.64
N ALA A 151 19.90 -4.31 0.87
CA ALA A 151 18.52 -4.82 1.01
C ALA A 151 18.27 -5.32 2.44
N PRO A 152 17.02 -5.25 2.93
CA PRO A 152 16.69 -5.79 4.25
C PRO A 152 16.97 -7.29 4.32
N TRP A 153 17.39 -7.77 5.49
CA TRP A 153 17.61 -9.18 5.72
C TRP A 153 16.28 -9.94 5.78
N LEU A 154 16.28 -11.18 5.35
CA LEU A 154 15.09 -12.03 5.47
C LEU A 154 14.61 -12.16 6.92
N TRP A 155 15.54 -12.20 7.87
CA TRP A 155 15.23 -12.25 9.31
C TRP A 155 14.53 -10.96 9.79
N SER A 156 14.79 -9.82 9.19
CA SER A 156 14.09 -8.57 9.51
C SER A 156 12.63 -8.64 9.06
N VAL A 157 12.34 -9.29 7.93
CA VAL A 157 10.96 -9.56 7.50
C VAL A 157 10.26 -10.46 8.52
N VAL A 158 10.90 -11.54 8.93
CA VAL A 158 10.36 -12.48 9.92
C VAL A 158 10.08 -11.77 11.24
N GLU A 159 11.01 -10.93 11.72
CA GLU A 159 10.84 -10.16 12.96
C GLU A 159 9.64 -9.20 12.88
N VAL A 160 9.51 -8.45 11.77
CA VAL A 160 8.36 -7.55 11.59
C VAL A 160 7.05 -8.34 11.58
N LEU A 161 6.97 -9.46 10.86
CA LEU A 161 5.77 -10.30 10.81
C LEU A 161 5.42 -10.88 12.18
N GLU A 162 6.41 -11.36 12.94
CA GLU A 162 6.20 -11.91 14.29
C GLU A 162 5.70 -10.84 15.26
N ARG A 163 6.26 -9.63 15.19
CA ARG A 163 5.83 -8.50 16.04
C ARG A 163 4.45 -7.95 15.65
N CYS A 164 4.00 -8.18 14.43
CA CYS A 164 2.71 -7.71 13.91
C CYS A 164 1.62 -8.80 13.88
N LYS A 165 1.89 -10.03 14.29
CA LYS A 165 0.98 -11.18 14.13
C LYS A 165 -0.37 -11.04 14.84
N ASP A 166 -0.41 -10.30 15.97
CA ASP A 166 -1.60 -10.12 16.78
C ASP A 166 -2.37 -8.81 16.48
N LEU A 167 -1.99 -8.10 15.42
CA LEU A 167 -2.71 -6.92 14.95
C LEU A 167 -4.09 -7.29 14.38
N PRO A 168 -5.09 -6.39 14.47
CA PRO A 168 -6.44 -6.66 13.96
C PRO A 168 -6.49 -6.83 12.42
N ALA A 169 -5.55 -6.24 11.67
CA ALA A 169 -5.40 -6.45 10.24
C ALA A 169 -4.54 -7.69 9.94
N LYS A 170 -4.84 -8.39 8.83
CA LYS A 170 -3.99 -9.51 8.37
C LYS A 170 -2.67 -8.98 7.83
N VAL A 171 -1.55 -9.31 8.50
CA VAL A 171 -0.20 -8.89 8.08
C VAL A 171 0.54 -10.04 7.38
N TYR A 172 1.21 -9.74 6.27
CA TYR A 172 2.01 -10.69 5.48
C TYR A 172 3.07 -9.97 4.64
N SER A 173 3.98 -10.73 4.03
CA SER A 173 5.00 -10.23 3.11
C SER A 173 5.06 -11.09 1.84
#